data_8ad8adabea5526cd26a4178098a91dea
#
_entry.id   8ad8adabea5526cd26a4178098a91dea
#
_cell.length_a   1.000
_cell.length_b   1.000
_cell.length_c   1.000
_cell.angle_alpha   90.00
_cell.angle_beta   90.00
_cell.angle_gamma   90.00
#
_symmetry.space_group_name_H-M   'P 1'
#
loop_
_entity.id
_entity.type
_entity.pdbx_description
1 polymer ?
#
loop_
_entity_poly.entity_id
_entity_poly.type
_entity_poly.pdbx_seq_one_letter_code
_entity_poly.pdbx_strand_id
1 'polypeptide(L)'
;GQQQMVSIAQSLVREPQVLLMDEPTSSLDLYRQLEIFNLIQEVSWERNIITLVALHDLNLAARYGDRIVVMDKGTIYDAGEPEDILTTEMIKTVYGVQAEVYMDRDGLPVVVPKVSASPARRAKRRSALGQRNLRKVLGDGPTS
;
A
#
# COMPACT_ATOMS: atom_id res chain seq x y z
N GLY A 1 16.55 -4.52 -4.53
CA GLY A 1 15.86 -4.52 -5.85
C GLY A 1 16.42 -5.57 -6.80
N GLN A 2 17.70 -5.55 -7.13
CA GLN A 2 18.27 -6.51 -8.09
C GLN A 2 18.19 -7.96 -7.61
N GLN A 3 18.41 -8.23 -6.34
CA GLN A 3 18.31 -9.60 -5.78
C GLN A 3 16.89 -10.15 -5.86
N GLN A 4 15.87 -9.32 -5.66
CA GLN A 4 14.47 -9.72 -5.77
C GLN A 4 14.08 -10.02 -7.21
N MET A 5 14.50 -9.20 -8.16
CA MET A 5 14.28 -9.48 -9.58
C MET A 5 14.95 -10.78 -10.02
N VAL A 6 16.16 -11.05 -9.54
CA VAL A 6 16.86 -12.33 -9.81
C VAL A 6 16.09 -13.51 -9.20
N SER A 7 15.60 -13.38 -7.97
CA SER A 7 14.82 -14.44 -7.32
C SER A 7 13.51 -14.74 -8.06
N ILE A 8 12.80 -13.72 -8.50
CA ILE A 8 11.60 -13.87 -9.32
C ILE A 8 11.95 -14.54 -10.65
N ALA A 9 12.99 -14.08 -11.33
CA ALA A 9 13.44 -14.67 -12.59
C ALA A 9 13.82 -16.15 -12.44
N GLN A 10 14.53 -16.52 -11.37
CA GLN A 10 14.88 -17.92 -11.07
C GLN A 10 13.64 -18.80 -10.83
N SER A 11 12.61 -18.25 -10.16
CA SER A 11 11.35 -18.96 -9.92
C SER A 11 10.61 -19.22 -11.24
N LEU A 12 10.70 -18.31 -12.18
CA LEU A 12 10.03 -18.39 -13.49
C LEU A 12 10.72 -19.33 -14.49
N VAL A 13 12.01 -19.63 -14.30
CA VAL A 13 12.75 -20.57 -15.17
C VAL A 13 12.13 -21.98 -15.14
N ARG A 14 11.47 -22.34 -14.04
CA ARG A 14 10.82 -23.65 -13.87
C ARG A 14 9.44 -23.75 -14.49
N GLU A 15 8.98 -22.71 -15.18
CA GLU A 15 7.63 -22.62 -15.78
C GLU A 15 6.51 -23.04 -14.80
N PRO A 16 6.43 -22.41 -13.61
CA PRO A 16 5.45 -22.80 -12.61
C PRO A 16 4.03 -22.46 -13.08
N GLN A 17 3.06 -23.28 -12.69
CA GLN A 17 1.64 -22.96 -12.85
C GLN A 17 1.14 -22.02 -11.75
N VAL A 18 1.78 -22.04 -10.59
CA VAL A 18 1.45 -21.19 -9.43
C VAL A 18 2.74 -20.59 -8.88
N LEU A 19 2.73 -19.26 -8.70
CA LEU A 19 3.81 -18.51 -8.10
C LEU A 19 3.34 -17.94 -6.74
N LEU A 20 4.07 -18.26 -5.68
CA LEU A 20 3.80 -17.78 -4.32
C LEU A 20 4.88 -16.78 -3.93
N MET A 21 4.49 -15.60 -3.47
CA MET A 21 5.39 -14.56 -3.00
C MET A 21 4.94 -14.02 -1.65
N ASP A 22 5.90 -13.85 -0.75
CA ASP A 22 5.67 -13.26 0.56
C ASP A 22 6.41 -11.93 0.63
N GLU A 23 5.65 -10.83 0.69
CA GLU A 23 6.13 -9.45 0.76
C GLU A 23 7.30 -9.12 -0.20
N PRO A 24 7.16 -9.37 -1.51
CA PRO A 24 8.29 -9.28 -2.44
C PRO A 24 8.89 -7.89 -2.57
N THR A 25 8.25 -6.86 -2.00
CA THR A 25 8.66 -5.45 -2.16
C THR A 25 8.86 -4.70 -0.85
N SER A 26 8.81 -5.38 0.32
CA SER A 26 8.82 -4.75 1.64
C SER A 26 10.06 -3.87 1.96
N SER A 27 11.20 -4.14 1.32
CA SER A 27 12.45 -3.40 1.51
C SER A 27 12.80 -2.43 0.38
N LEU A 28 11.86 -2.15 -0.54
CA LEU A 28 12.09 -1.35 -1.73
C LEU A 28 11.48 0.04 -1.61
N ASP A 29 12.09 1.00 -2.32
CA ASP A 29 11.46 2.30 -2.56
C ASP A 29 10.23 2.17 -3.48
N LEU A 30 9.38 3.18 -3.48
CA LEU A 30 8.11 3.17 -4.21
C LEU A 30 8.29 2.88 -5.71
N TYR A 31 9.31 3.46 -6.35
CA TYR A 31 9.55 3.24 -7.78
C TYR A 31 9.84 1.77 -8.08
N ARG A 32 10.70 1.16 -7.29
CA ARG A 32 11.08 -0.26 -7.42
C ARG A 32 9.92 -1.19 -7.10
N GLN A 33 9.08 -0.83 -6.12
CA GLN A 33 7.87 -1.59 -5.84
C GLN A 33 6.97 -1.66 -7.06
N LEU A 34 6.70 -0.52 -7.69
CA LEU A 34 5.83 -0.45 -8.87
C LEU A 34 6.44 -1.21 -10.06
N GLU A 35 7.76 -1.10 -10.31
CA GLU A 35 8.44 -1.89 -11.35
C GLU A 35 8.23 -3.40 -11.16
N ILE A 36 8.39 -3.89 -9.94
CA ILE A 36 8.23 -5.32 -9.64
C ILE A 36 6.80 -5.77 -9.81
N PHE A 37 5.82 -5.01 -9.32
CA PHE A 37 4.42 -5.38 -9.49
C PHE A 37 3.97 -5.37 -10.96
N ASN A 38 4.41 -4.40 -11.74
CA ASN A 38 4.15 -4.38 -13.18
C ASN A 38 4.75 -5.61 -13.87
N LEU A 39 5.99 -5.97 -13.54
CA LEU A 39 6.64 -7.18 -14.06
C LEU A 39 5.88 -8.45 -13.67
N ILE A 40 5.45 -8.56 -12.40
CA ILE A 40 4.67 -9.70 -11.92
C ILE A 40 3.36 -9.85 -12.70
N GLN A 41 2.62 -8.76 -12.89
CA GLN A 41 1.39 -8.77 -13.68
C GLN A 41 1.63 -9.20 -15.13
N GLU A 42 2.61 -8.58 -15.80
CA GLU A 42 2.95 -8.89 -17.18
C GLU A 42 3.29 -10.37 -17.35
N VAL A 43 4.19 -10.89 -16.53
CA VAL A 43 4.63 -12.30 -16.60
C VAL A 43 3.50 -13.26 -16.24
N SER A 44 2.69 -12.93 -15.23
CA SER A 44 1.54 -13.75 -14.83
C SER A 44 0.53 -13.87 -15.96
N TRP A 45 0.26 -12.76 -16.64
CA TRP A 45 -0.65 -12.72 -17.78
C TRP A 45 -0.09 -13.45 -18.99
N GLU A 46 1.14 -13.14 -19.42
CA GLU A 46 1.74 -13.73 -20.62
C GLU A 46 1.93 -15.25 -20.52
N ARG A 47 2.26 -15.73 -19.32
CA ARG A 47 2.52 -17.15 -19.08
C ARG A 47 1.34 -17.91 -18.46
N ASN A 48 0.21 -17.25 -18.27
CA ASN A 48 -0.99 -17.82 -17.63
C ASN A 48 -0.68 -18.47 -16.26
N ILE A 49 0.09 -17.74 -15.43
CA ILE A 49 0.50 -18.20 -14.09
C ILE A 49 -0.49 -17.66 -13.06
N ILE A 50 -0.97 -18.50 -12.16
CA ILE A 50 -1.70 -18.06 -10.97
C ILE A 50 -0.67 -17.52 -9.98
N THR A 51 -0.72 -16.21 -9.70
CA THR A 51 0.21 -15.58 -8.76
C THR A 51 -0.49 -15.18 -7.48
N LEU A 52 -0.02 -15.70 -6.36
CA LEU A 52 -0.49 -15.35 -5.02
C LEU A 52 0.59 -14.55 -4.28
N VAL A 53 0.25 -13.34 -3.88
CA VAL A 53 1.18 -12.43 -3.21
C VAL A 53 0.64 -12.06 -1.84
N ALA A 54 1.39 -12.32 -0.77
CA ALA A 54 1.08 -11.78 0.54
C ALA A 54 1.57 -10.33 0.63
N LEU A 55 0.68 -9.43 1.02
CA LEU A 55 0.93 -7.98 1.11
C LEU A 55 0.37 -7.39 2.40
N HIS A 56 1.06 -6.38 2.93
CA HIS A 56 0.55 -5.54 4.03
C HIS A 56 -0.07 -4.23 3.53
N ASP A 57 0.32 -3.76 2.35
CA ASP A 57 -0.21 -2.52 1.77
C ASP A 57 -1.51 -2.80 1.02
N LEU A 58 -2.62 -2.33 1.61
CA LEU A 58 -3.97 -2.50 1.06
C LEU A 58 -4.16 -1.75 -0.27
N ASN A 59 -3.48 -0.63 -0.47
CA ASN A 59 -3.58 0.13 -1.71
C ASN A 59 -2.81 -0.55 -2.85
N LEU A 60 -1.68 -1.18 -2.55
CA LEU A 60 -0.98 -2.03 -3.52
C LEU A 60 -1.81 -3.28 -3.85
N ALA A 61 -2.42 -3.92 -2.84
CA ALA A 61 -3.30 -5.05 -3.06
C ALA A 61 -4.51 -4.68 -3.94
N ALA A 62 -5.12 -3.51 -3.71
CA ALA A 62 -6.21 -3.00 -4.52
C ALA A 62 -5.82 -2.73 -5.98
N ARG A 63 -4.60 -2.21 -6.18
CA ARG A 63 -4.14 -1.78 -7.51
C ARG A 63 -3.69 -2.94 -8.40
N TYR A 64 -3.11 -3.97 -7.80
CA TYR A 64 -2.45 -5.05 -8.55
C TYR A 64 -3.13 -6.40 -8.43
N GLY A 65 -4.05 -6.59 -7.50
CA GLY A 65 -4.77 -7.85 -7.31
C GLY A 65 -6.08 -7.87 -8.09
N ASP A 66 -6.29 -8.93 -8.90
CA ASP A 66 -7.60 -9.20 -9.49
C ASP A 66 -8.60 -9.68 -8.42
N ARG A 67 -8.07 -10.36 -7.40
CA ARG A 67 -8.84 -10.83 -6.24
C ARG A 67 -8.03 -10.65 -4.96
N ILE A 68 -8.73 -10.32 -3.88
CA ILE A 68 -8.16 -10.20 -2.53
C ILE A 68 -8.70 -11.30 -1.65
N VAL A 69 -7.82 -11.91 -0.89
CA VAL A 69 -8.17 -12.83 0.22
C VAL A 69 -7.70 -12.19 1.51
N VAL A 70 -8.64 -11.85 2.39
CA VAL A 70 -8.32 -11.30 3.72
C VAL A 70 -8.24 -12.44 4.72
N MET A 71 -7.14 -12.50 5.44
CA MET A 71 -6.93 -13.49 6.51
C MET A 71 -6.94 -12.80 7.88
N ASP A 72 -7.66 -13.37 8.83
CA ASP A 72 -7.63 -12.98 10.24
C ASP A 72 -7.46 -14.23 11.13
N LYS A 73 -6.52 -14.17 12.06
CA LYS A 73 -6.23 -15.23 13.05
C LYS A 73 -6.12 -16.64 12.45
N GLY A 74 -5.50 -16.74 11.27
CA GLY A 74 -5.24 -18.01 10.60
C GLY A 74 -6.43 -18.58 9.82
N THR A 75 -7.51 -17.83 9.66
CA THR A 75 -8.66 -18.18 8.85
C THR A 75 -8.92 -17.15 7.75
N ILE A 76 -9.58 -17.56 6.67
CA ILE A 76 -10.06 -16.63 5.65
C ILE A 76 -11.26 -15.88 6.24
N TYR A 77 -11.12 -14.55 6.33
CA TYR A 77 -12.19 -13.66 6.74
C TYR A 77 -13.15 -13.40 5.59
N ASP A 78 -12.60 -13.05 4.43
CA ASP A 78 -13.36 -12.79 3.21
C ASP A 78 -12.49 -12.93 1.97
N ALA A 79 -13.11 -13.09 0.77
CA ALA A 79 -12.39 -13.20 -0.49
C ALA A 79 -13.27 -12.73 -1.67
N GLY A 80 -12.74 -11.83 -2.50
CA GLY A 80 -13.50 -11.25 -3.63
C GLY A 80 -12.69 -10.27 -4.44
N GLU A 81 -13.37 -9.44 -5.21
CA GLU A 81 -12.77 -8.32 -5.93
C GLU A 81 -12.39 -7.20 -4.96
N PRO A 82 -11.36 -6.39 -5.27
CA PRO A 82 -10.87 -5.35 -4.35
C PRO A 82 -11.97 -4.40 -3.86
N GLU A 83 -12.88 -3.99 -4.73
CA GLU A 83 -13.98 -3.06 -4.44
C GLU A 83 -15.02 -3.64 -3.47
N ASP A 84 -15.23 -4.95 -3.49
CA ASP A 84 -16.16 -5.63 -2.60
C ASP A 84 -15.55 -5.88 -1.22
N ILE A 85 -14.24 -6.17 -1.18
CA ILE A 85 -13.54 -6.62 0.02
C ILE A 85 -12.98 -5.47 0.84
N LEU A 86 -12.41 -4.45 0.20
CA LEU A 86 -11.75 -3.34 0.90
C LEU A 86 -12.77 -2.30 1.39
N THR A 87 -13.50 -2.65 2.42
CA THR A 87 -14.53 -1.80 3.03
C THR A 87 -14.05 -1.17 4.35
N THR A 88 -14.62 -0.04 4.72
CA THR A 88 -14.38 0.61 6.01
C THR A 88 -14.66 -0.35 7.19
N GLU A 89 -15.68 -1.20 7.05
CA GLU A 89 -16.07 -2.17 8.08
C GLU A 89 -15.03 -3.30 8.21
N MET A 90 -14.59 -3.86 7.10
CA MET A 90 -13.53 -4.88 7.08
C MET A 90 -12.25 -4.35 7.74
N ILE A 91 -11.80 -3.16 7.36
CA ILE A 91 -10.59 -2.54 7.91
C ILE A 91 -10.72 -2.32 9.42
N LYS A 92 -11.88 -1.86 9.89
CA LYS A 92 -12.14 -1.71 11.32
C LYS A 92 -12.13 -3.04 12.04
N THR A 93 -12.74 -4.07 11.46
CA THR A 93 -12.88 -5.40 12.10
C THR A 93 -11.55 -6.14 12.16
N VAL A 94 -10.85 -6.21 11.03
CA VAL A 94 -9.63 -7.02 10.89
C VAL A 94 -8.40 -6.29 11.43
N TYR A 95 -8.25 -5.00 11.10
CA TYR A 95 -7.07 -4.21 11.46
C TYR A 95 -7.26 -3.36 12.72
N GLY A 96 -8.49 -3.24 13.24
CA GLY A 96 -8.78 -2.40 14.40
C GLY A 96 -8.57 -0.88 14.16
N VAL A 97 -8.51 -0.45 12.91
CA VAL A 97 -8.21 0.93 12.50
C VAL A 97 -9.43 1.56 11.84
N GLN A 98 -9.70 2.83 12.17
CA GLN A 98 -10.67 3.62 11.42
C GLN A 98 -10.02 4.10 10.12
N ALA A 99 -10.67 3.87 8.99
CA ALA A 99 -10.25 4.33 7.68
C ALA A 99 -11.43 4.90 6.89
N GLU A 100 -11.15 5.71 5.89
CA GLU A 100 -12.06 6.02 4.79
C GLU A 100 -11.65 5.19 3.59
N VAL A 101 -12.62 4.66 2.87
CA VAL A 101 -12.42 4.00 1.58
C VAL A 101 -13.22 4.77 0.55
N TYR A 102 -12.57 5.15 -0.53
CA TYR A 102 -13.22 5.81 -1.67
C TYR A 102 -12.68 5.21 -2.97
N MET A 103 -13.46 5.29 -4.04
CA MET A 103 -13.01 4.86 -5.35
C MET A 103 -12.21 5.97 -6.02
N ASP A 104 -11.08 5.64 -6.63
CA ASP A 104 -10.32 6.55 -7.46
C ASP A 104 -10.97 6.72 -8.84
N ARG A 105 -10.29 7.44 -9.76
CA ARG A 105 -10.81 7.69 -11.11
C ARG A 105 -10.91 6.44 -11.98
N ASP A 106 -10.14 5.42 -11.64
CA ASP A 106 -10.07 4.14 -12.34
C ASP A 106 -11.03 3.10 -11.72
N GLY A 107 -11.79 3.50 -10.67
CA GLY A 107 -12.73 2.63 -9.95
C GLY A 107 -12.06 1.74 -8.91
N LEU A 108 -10.79 1.98 -8.58
CA LEU A 108 -10.07 1.19 -7.58
C LEU A 108 -10.27 1.76 -6.18
N PRO A 109 -10.45 0.91 -5.16
CA PRO A 109 -10.59 1.37 -3.79
C PRO A 109 -9.26 1.90 -3.24
N VAL A 110 -9.33 3.08 -2.62
CA VAL A 110 -8.22 3.73 -1.93
C VAL A 110 -8.52 3.81 -0.45
N VAL A 111 -7.66 3.20 0.34
CA VAL A 111 -7.76 3.15 1.80
C VAL A 111 -6.95 4.27 2.43
N VAL A 112 -7.63 5.14 3.18
CA VAL A 112 -7.00 6.25 3.92
C VAL A 112 -7.22 6.06 5.42
N PRO A 113 -6.21 5.64 6.17
CA PRO A 113 -6.33 5.50 7.62
C PRO A 113 -6.62 6.84 8.30
N LYS A 114 -7.61 6.85 9.19
CA LYS A 114 -7.88 7.98 10.08
C LYS A 114 -6.98 7.89 11.29
N VAL A 115 -5.92 8.68 11.28
CA VAL A 115 -5.13 8.86 12.49
C VAL A 115 -5.99 9.66 13.47
N SER A 116 -6.32 9.10 14.63
CA SER A 116 -6.94 9.82 15.75
C SER A 116 -5.91 10.76 16.40
N ALA A 117 -5.41 11.71 15.60
CA ALA A 117 -4.68 12.84 16.16
C ALA A 117 -5.72 13.76 16.78
N SER A 118 -5.71 13.88 18.11
CA SER A 118 -6.48 14.89 18.83
C SER A 118 -6.42 16.22 18.04
N PRO A 119 -7.55 16.88 17.78
CA PRO A 119 -7.59 18.16 17.05
C PRO A 119 -6.59 19.18 17.60
N ALA A 120 -6.35 19.15 18.91
CA ALA A 120 -5.36 19.97 19.61
C ALA A 120 -3.90 19.70 19.16
N ARG A 121 -3.53 18.45 18.82
CA ARG A 121 -2.19 18.12 18.31
C ARG A 121 -1.99 18.60 16.86
N ARG A 122 -3.02 18.54 16.05
CA ARG A 122 -3.00 19.05 14.66
C ARG A 122 -2.89 20.58 14.62
N ALA A 123 -3.63 21.26 15.50
CA ALA A 123 -3.58 22.72 15.63
C ALA A 123 -2.21 23.22 16.12
N LYS A 124 -1.64 22.57 17.16
CA LYS A 124 -0.28 22.87 17.66
C LYS A 124 0.80 22.65 16.58
N ARG A 125 0.68 21.63 15.76
CA ARG A 125 1.65 21.33 14.71
C ARG A 125 1.57 22.35 13.56
N ARG A 126 0.35 22.81 13.19
CA ARG A 126 0.14 23.85 12.19
C ARG A 126 0.66 25.22 12.65
N SER A 127 0.41 25.59 13.91
CA SER A 127 0.89 26.87 14.46
C SER A 127 2.43 26.89 14.59
N ALA A 128 3.04 25.77 15.01
CA ALA A 128 4.49 25.66 15.10
C ALA A 128 5.19 25.68 13.72
N LEU A 129 4.58 25.07 12.69
CA LEU A 129 5.08 25.14 11.31
C LEU A 129 4.91 26.52 10.69
N GLY A 130 3.78 27.20 10.97
CA GLY A 130 3.54 28.57 10.52
C GLY A 130 4.54 29.55 11.11
N GLN A 131 4.84 29.46 12.39
CA GLN A 131 5.83 30.31 13.07
C GLN A 131 7.27 30.07 12.60
N ARG A 132 7.65 28.80 12.32
CA ARG A 132 8.97 28.48 11.73
C ARG A 132 9.15 29.04 10.32
N ASN A 133 8.12 28.98 9.48
CA ASN A 133 8.19 29.51 8.13
C ASN A 133 8.22 31.03 8.12
N LEU A 134 7.47 31.72 9.01
CA LEU A 134 7.53 33.18 9.14
C LEU A 134 8.90 33.68 9.60
N ARG A 135 9.54 33.04 10.58
CA ARG A 135 10.90 33.39 11.00
C ARG A 135 11.93 33.19 9.90
N LYS A 136 11.76 32.14 9.08
CA LYS A 136 12.67 31.87 7.95
C LYS A 136 12.52 32.86 6.78
N VAL A 137 11.32 33.45 6.60
CA VAL A 137 11.01 34.39 5.52
C VAL A 137 11.28 35.85 5.93
N LEU A 138 11.08 36.20 7.21
CA LEU A 138 11.20 37.60 7.67
C LEU A 138 12.61 37.98 8.15
N GLY A 139 13.56 37.00 8.26
CA GLY A 139 14.91 37.28 8.75
C GLY A 139 14.90 37.92 10.16
N ASP A 140 15.88 37.64 10.98
CA ASP A 140 16.09 38.42 12.19
C ASP A 140 16.41 39.89 11.79
N GLY A 141 15.49 40.78 12.09
CA GLY A 141 15.64 42.20 11.82
C GLY A 141 16.92 42.75 12.49
N PRO A 142 17.53 43.79 11.96
CA PRO A 142 18.78 44.29 12.48
C PRO A 142 18.60 44.83 13.90
N THR A 143 19.36 44.29 14.83
CA THR A 143 19.56 44.85 16.16
C THR A 143 20.37 46.14 16.00
N SER A 144 19.74 47.26 16.23
CA SER A 144 20.41 48.54 16.46
C SER A 144 20.91 48.63 17.87
#